data_1186196065aac02097c12161113c033b
#
_entry.id   1186196065aac02097c12161113c033b
#
_cell.length_a   1.000
_cell.length_b   1.000
_cell.length_c   1.000
_cell.angle_alpha   90.00
_cell.angle_beta   90.00
_cell.angle_gamma   90.00
#
_symmetry.space_group_name_H-M   'P 1'
#
loop_
_entity.id
_entity.type
_entity.pdbx_description
1 polymer ?
#
loop_
_entity_poly.entity_id
_entity_poly.type
_entity_poly.pdbx_seq_one_letter_code
_entity_poly.pdbx_strand_id
1 'polypeptide(L)'
;EETLFKSKGNPVSDALRTMKNGVSILDAVLAELVNAWFGLPNCKTFDCFAGDSVFGYVSSHLGNTFTGIELRQEQAALNNDRVKGMSATYVCDDGRNVGQHIPAESQDLLFSCPPYFDLEVYSDLPNDASNQDSYEDFIKILDDAFTAAIGCLKNNRFAVVTVGDVRDKNGFYYRFVDDIKDIFKR
;
A
#
# COMPACT_ATOMS: atom_id res chain seq x y z
N GLU A 1 29.96 -17.80 -9.12
CA GLU A 1 28.51 -18.08 -9.23
C GLU A 1 27.83 -16.81 -9.71
N GLU A 2 27.52 -16.76 -11.02
CA GLU A 2 26.79 -15.66 -11.63
C GLU A 2 25.30 -15.80 -11.28
N THR A 3 24.77 -14.82 -10.58
CA THR A 3 23.35 -14.78 -10.25
C THR A 3 22.53 -14.59 -11.52
N LEU A 4 21.44 -15.34 -11.64
CA LEU A 4 20.49 -15.45 -12.77
C LEU A 4 19.91 -14.11 -13.31
N PHE A 5 20.22 -12.98 -12.68
CA PHE A 5 19.71 -11.65 -13.03
C PHE A 5 20.71 -10.74 -13.75
N LYS A 6 21.87 -11.24 -14.16
CA LYS A 6 22.86 -10.49 -14.96
C LYS A 6 22.89 -10.95 -16.42
N SER A 7 21.79 -10.95 -17.14
CA SER A 7 21.82 -10.99 -18.59
C SER A 7 21.90 -9.56 -19.14
N LYS A 8 23.04 -9.18 -19.68
CA LYS A 8 23.18 -7.97 -20.52
C LYS A 8 22.21 -8.09 -21.69
N GLY A 9 21.29 -7.13 -21.83
CA GLY A 9 20.50 -6.95 -23.05
C GLY A 9 19.06 -7.44 -23.03
N ASN A 10 18.42 -7.59 -21.84
CA ASN A 10 16.97 -7.80 -21.81
C ASN A 10 16.27 -6.43 -21.77
N PRO A 11 15.48 -6.06 -22.82
CA PRO A 11 14.78 -4.77 -22.88
C PRO A 11 13.87 -4.50 -21.68
N VAL A 12 13.36 -5.55 -21.02
CA VAL A 12 12.53 -5.45 -19.80
C VAL A 12 13.38 -5.05 -18.60
N SER A 13 14.61 -5.60 -18.46
CA SER A 13 15.49 -5.22 -17.36
C SER A 13 16.05 -3.81 -17.53
N ASP A 14 16.24 -3.34 -18.76
CA ASP A 14 16.70 -1.98 -19.04
C ASP A 14 15.55 -0.96 -18.86
N ALA A 15 14.31 -1.32 -19.21
CA ALA A 15 13.14 -0.50 -18.93
C ALA A 15 12.87 -0.37 -17.42
N LEU A 16 13.07 -1.44 -16.65
CA LEU A 16 12.98 -1.40 -15.18
C LEU A 16 14.12 -0.59 -14.53
N ARG A 17 15.32 -0.58 -15.13
CA ARG A 17 16.46 0.24 -14.68
C ARG A 17 16.32 1.72 -15.03
N THR A 18 15.59 2.07 -16.09
CA THR A 18 15.31 3.45 -16.48
C THR A 18 14.12 4.06 -15.73
N MET A 19 13.34 3.27 -15.00
CA MET A 19 12.46 3.80 -13.96
C MET A 19 13.34 4.30 -12.81
N LYS A 20 13.63 5.58 -12.82
CA LYS A 20 14.57 6.27 -11.92
C LYS A 20 14.24 6.19 -10.42
N ASN A 21 13.18 5.50 -10.03
CA ASN A 21 12.69 5.45 -8.66
C ASN A 21 12.41 4.05 -8.12
N GLY A 22 12.83 2.95 -8.74
CA GLY A 22 12.80 1.60 -8.14
C GLY A 22 11.54 1.17 -7.37
N VAL A 23 10.45 1.93 -7.52
CA VAL A 23 9.20 1.73 -6.78
C VAL A 23 8.43 0.59 -7.43
N SER A 24 8.12 -0.42 -6.65
CA SER A 24 7.29 -1.53 -7.10
C SER A 24 5.84 -1.06 -7.35
N ILE A 25 5.24 -1.60 -8.41
CA ILE A 25 3.83 -1.34 -8.76
C ILE A 25 3.02 -2.58 -8.36
N LEU A 26 1.87 -2.34 -7.71
CA LEU A 26 0.94 -3.41 -7.36
C LEU A 26 0.49 -4.18 -8.62
N ASP A 27 0.49 -5.51 -8.55
CA ASP A 27 0.00 -6.36 -9.62
C ASP A 27 -1.53 -6.23 -9.75
N ALA A 28 -2.01 -5.92 -10.96
CA ALA A 28 -3.44 -5.73 -11.23
C ALA A 28 -4.26 -7.03 -11.05
N VAL A 29 -3.66 -8.20 -11.32
CA VAL A 29 -4.31 -9.50 -11.10
C VAL A 29 -4.47 -9.75 -9.61
N LEU A 30 -3.48 -9.41 -8.79
CA LEU A 30 -3.60 -9.48 -7.34
C LEU A 30 -4.71 -8.56 -6.83
N ALA A 31 -4.80 -7.33 -7.35
CA ALA A 31 -5.87 -6.40 -7.01
C ALA A 31 -7.26 -6.96 -7.35
N GLU A 32 -7.41 -7.60 -8.51
CA GLU A 32 -8.66 -8.26 -8.93
C GLU A 32 -9.00 -9.44 -8.01
N LEU A 33 -8.04 -10.31 -7.71
CA LEU A 33 -8.23 -11.47 -6.84
C LEU A 33 -8.65 -11.06 -5.42
N VAL A 34 -8.03 -10.02 -4.86
CA VAL A 34 -8.38 -9.51 -3.53
C VAL A 34 -9.83 -8.98 -3.51
N ASN A 35 -10.23 -8.21 -4.52
CA ASN A 35 -11.62 -7.77 -4.65
C ASN A 35 -12.60 -8.96 -4.78
N ALA A 36 -12.26 -9.97 -5.59
CA ALA A 36 -13.12 -11.12 -5.85
C ALA A 36 -13.27 -12.05 -4.63
N TRP A 37 -12.21 -12.23 -3.83
CA TRP A 37 -12.23 -13.17 -2.70
C TRP A 37 -12.70 -12.56 -1.40
N PHE A 38 -12.43 -11.28 -1.16
CA PHE A 38 -12.65 -10.62 0.11
C PHE A 38 -13.64 -9.45 0.03
N GLY A 39 -13.92 -8.94 -1.18
CA GLY A 39 -14.89 -7.89 -1.41
C GLY A 39 -16.33 -8.39 -1.48
N LEU A 40 -17.26 -7.45 -1.44
CA LEU A 40 -18.67 -7.68 -1.73
C LEU A 40 -19.01 -6.97 -3.04
N PRO A 41 -20.11 -7.34 -3.72
CA PRO A 41 -20.60 -6.56 -4.86
C PRO A 41 -20.89 -5.10 -4.47
N ASN A 42 -20.38 -4.15 -5.26
CA ASN A 42 -20.54 -2.71 -5.03
C ASN A 42 -20.05 -2.25 -3.64
N CYS A 43 -18.97 -2.84 -3.15
CA CYS A 43 -18.42 -2.54 -1.83
C CYS A 43 -17.61 -1.24 -1.81
N LYS A 44 -17.37 -0.75 -0.60
CA LYS A 44 -16.47 0.36 -0.34
C LYS A 44 -15.12 -0.20 0.08
N THR A 45 -14.11 0.09 -0.71
CA THR A 45 -12.74 -0.37 -0.49
C THR A 45 -11.83 0.82 -0.18
N PHE A 46 -10.75 0.60 0.56
CA PHE A 46 -9.81 1.66 0.87
C PHE A 46 -8.40 1.15 1.15
N ASP A 47 -7.44 2.07 1.14
CA ASP A 47 -6.04 1.83 1.49
C ASP A 47 -5.47 3.04 2.21
N CYS A 48 -4.78 2.85 3.34
CA CYS A 48 -4.10 3.90 4.08
C CYS A 48 -2.63 4.11 3.63
N PHE A 49 -2.11 3.29 2.72
CA PHE A 49 -0.80 3.42 2.07
C PHE A 49 -0.95 3.21 0.56
N ALA A 50 -1.79 4.03 -0.07
CA ALA A 50 -2.35 3.75 -1.39
C ALA A 50 -1.33 3.69 -2.53
N GLY A 51 -0.19 4.36 -2.42
CA GLY A 51 0.87 4.32 -3.43
C GLY A 51 0.38 4.67 -4.84
N ASP A 52 0.47 3.72 -5.78
CA ASP A 52 0.00 3.88 -7.15
C ASP A 52 -1.52 3.68 -7.30
N SER A 53 -2.06 4.05 -8.46
CA SER A 53 -3.49 4.02 -8.77
C SER A 53 -4.09 2.64 -9.04
N VAL A 54 -3.30 1.57 -9.09
CA VAL A 54 -3.74 0.25 -9.59
C VAL A 54 -4.93 -0.30 -8.80
N PHE A 55 -4.87 -0.32 -7.46
CA PHE A 55 -5.96 -0.91 -6.69
C PHE A 55 -7.26 -0.12 -6.83
N GLY A 56 -7.20 1.21 -6.77
CA GLY A 56 -8.38 2.06 -6.96
C GLY A 56 -8.97 1.95 -8.37
N TYR A 57 -8.10 1.86 -9.40
CA TYR A 57 -8.53 1.64 -10.78
C TYR A 57 -9.28 0.31 -10.94
N VAL A 58 -8.67 -0.81 -10.49
CA VAL A 58 -9.26 -2.15 -10.58
C VAL A 58 -10.55 -2.24 -9.76
N SER A 59 -10.53 -1.77 -8.52
CA SER A 59 -11.70 -1.76 -7.63
C SER A 59 -12.87 -1.02 -8.26
N SER A 60 -12.62 0.18 -8.80
CA SER A 60 -13.63 0.98 -9.49
C SER A 60 -14.15 0.31 -10.76
N HIS A 61 -13.27 -0.35 -11.54
CA HIS A 61 -13.67 -1.10 -12.75
C HIS A 61 -14.58 -2.28 -12.41
N LEU A 62 -14.41 -2.88 -11.25
CA LEU A 62 -15.27 -3.97 -10.73
C LEU A 62 -16.58 -3.46 -10.08
N GLY A 63 -16.88 -2.17 -10.18
CA GLY A 63 -18.13 -1.57 -9.67
C GLY A 63 -18.05 -1.15 -8.20
N ASN A 64 -16.90 -1.23 -7.57
CA ASN A 64 -16.69 -0.79 -6.18
C ASN A 64 -16.37 0.71 -6.12
N THR A 65 -16.44 1.29 -4.93
CA THR A 65 -15.87 2.61 -4.66
C THR A 65 -14.56 2.47 -3.91
N PHE A 66 -13.60 3.36 -4.19
CA PHE A 66 -12.30 3.33 -3.55
C PHE A 66 -11.90 4.68 -2.96
N THR A 67 -11.30 4.65 -1.77
CA THR A 67 -10.62 5.81 -1.18
C THR A 67 -9.21 5.42 -0.77
N GLY A 68 -8.20 6.06 -1.35
CA GLY A 68 -6.79 5.87 -1.00
C GLY A 68 -6.22 7.08 -0.26
N ILE A 69 -5.40 6.84 0.76
CA ILE A 69 -4.59 7.87 1.39
C ILE A 69 -3.16 7.72 0.86
N GLU A 70 -2.63 8.76 0.26
CA GLU A 70 -1.28 8.81 -0.29
C GLU A 70 -0.53 10.01 0.28
N LEU A 71 0.63 9.76 0.86
CA LEU A 71 1.40 10.80 1.54
C LEU A 71 1.94 11.87 0.59
N ARG A 72 2.37 11.47 -0.61
CA ARG A 72 3.01 12.36 -1.59
C ARG A 72 1.96 13.06 -2.46
N GLN A 73 1.98 14.38 -2.42
CA GLN A 73 1.01 15.21 -3.13
C GLN A 73 1.02 14.96 -4.66
N GLU A 74 2.19 14.85 -5.26
CA GLU A 74 2.34 14.61 -6.69
C GLU A 74 1.79 13.25 -7.10
N GLN A 75 1.96 12.22 -6.25
CA GLN A 75 1.43 10.88 -6.51
C GLN A 75 -0.09 10.85 -6.37
N ALA A 76 -0.64 11.47 -5.33
CA ALA A 76 -2.09 11.57 -5.14
C ALA A 76 -2.76 12.32 -6.31
N ALA A 77 -2.15 13.42 -6.78
CA ALA A 77 -2.63 14.17 -7.94
C ALA A 77 -2.60 13.32 -9.23
N LEU A 78 -1.50 12.60 -9.48
CA LEU A 78 -1.35 11.70 -10.63
C LEU A 78 -2.38 10.57 -10.59
N ASN A 79 -2.62 9.99 -9.43
CA ASN A 79 -3.59 8.92 -9.24
C ASN A 79 -5.01 9.42 -9.56
N ASN A 80 -5.40 10.59 -9.04
CA ASN A 80 -6.70 11.19 -9.31
C ASN A 80 -6.90 11.52 -10.82
N ASP A 81 -5.84 11.94 -11.52
CA ASP A 81 -5.91 12.14 -12.96
C ASP A 81 -6.14 10.81 -13.70
N ARG A 82 -5.46 9.74 -13.31
CA ARG A 82 -5.60 8.40 -13.90
C ARG A 82 -6.98 7.78 -13.68
N VAL A 83 -7.61 8.02 -12.54
CA VAL A 83 -8.95 7.48 -12.22
C VAL A 83 -10.07 8.47 -12.48
N LYS A 84 -9.80 9.53 -13.24
CA LYS A 84 -10.79 10.57 -13.56
C LYS A 84 -12.04 10.00 -14.21
N GLY A 85 -13.20 10.28 -13.61
CA GLY A 85 -14.49 9.75 -14.06
C GLY A 85 -14.82 8.35 -13.55
N MET A 86 -13.98 7.77 -12.70
CA MET A 86 -14.19 6.50 -12.02
C MET A 86 -14.65 6.71 -10.57
N SER A 87 -15.07 5.65 -9.89
CA SER A 87 -15.49 5.67 -8.48
C SER A 87 -14.32 5.51 -7.51
N ALA A 88 -13.19 6.16 -7.79
CA ALA A 88 -11.99 6.12 -6.98
C ALA A 88 -11.52 7.55 -6.67
N THR A 89 -10.97 7.76 -5.47
CA THR A 89 -10.44 9.05 -5.01
C THR A 89 -9.18 8.81 -4.20
N TYR A 90 -8.17 9.66 -4.40
CA TYR A 90 -6.94 9.66 -3.62
C TYR A 90 -6.81 10.97 -2.85
N VAL A 91 -6.69 10.88 -1.54
CA VAL A 91 -6.50 12.00 -0.63
C VAL A 91 -5.02 12.12 -0.30
N CYS A 92 -4.46 13.30 -0.44
CA CYS A 92 -3.10 13.58 -0.03
C CYS A 92 -3.08 13.84 1.49
N ASP A 93 -2.67 12.84 2.26
CA ASP A 93 -2.49 12.95 3.72
C ASP A 93 -1.64 11.78 4.23
N ASP A 94 -1.29 11.85 5.49
CA ASP A 94 -0.66 10.76 6.24
C ASP A 94 -1.67 9.63 6.50
N GLY A 95 -1.27 8.38 6.26
CA GLY A 95 -2.12 7.21 6.47
C GLY A 95 -2.71 7.10 7.88
N ARG A 96 -2.02 7.64 8.89
CA ARG A 96 -2.49 7.72 10.28
C ARG A 96 -3.75 8.59 10.45
N ASN A 97 -3.99 9.49 9.50
CA ASN A 97 -5.14 10.39 9.47
C ASN A 97 -6.36 9.82 8.72
N VAL A 98 -6.32 8.56 8.29
CA VAL A 98 -7.39 7.93 7.48
C VAL A 98 -8.78 8.13 8.09
N GLY A 99 -8.92 8.08 9.42
CA GLY A 99 -10.18 8.30 10.12
C GLY A 99 -10.75 9.73 10.03
N GLN A 100 -9.96 10.72 9.57
CA GLN A 100 -10.45 12.07 9.28
C GLN A 100 -11.14 12.16 7.91
N HIS A 101 -10.86 11.24 7.01
CA HIS A 101 -11.34 11.21 5.63
C HIS A 101 -12.41 10.12 5.40
N ILE A 102 -12.35 9.05 6.20
CA ILE A 102 -13.22 7.89 6.09
C ILE A 102 -13.96 7.71 7.42
N PRO A 103 -15.30 7.76 7.43
CA PRO A 103 -16.07 7.56 8.66
C PRO A 103 -15.82 6.17 9.28
N ALA A 104 -15.93 6.10 10.61
CA ALA A 104 -15.85 4.85 11.34
C ALA A 104 -16.90 3.83 10.84
N GLU A 105 -16.55 2.55 10.84
CA GLU A 105 -17.42 1.42 10.47
C GLU A 105 -18.17 1.60 9.15
N SER A 106 -17.53 2.25 8.15
CA SER A 106 -18.14 2.59 6.86
C SER A 106 -17.64 1.79 5.68
N GLN A 107 -16.50 1.13 5.81
CA GLN A 107 -15.80 0.44 4.72
C GLN A 107 -16.00 -1.08 4.77
N ASP A 108 -15.93 -1.72 3.60
CA ASP A 108 -16.17 -3.16 3.45
C ASP A 108 -14.87 -3.96 3.24
N LEU A 109 -13.80 -3.34 2.77
CA LEU A 109 -12.52 -4.01 2.53
C LEU A 109 -11.37 -3.00 2.67
N LEU A 110 -10.43 -3.30 3.55
CA LEU A 110 -9.09 -2.72 3.54
C LEU A 110 -8.18 -3.64 2.71
N PHE A 111 -7.51 -3.09 1.70
CA PHE A 111 -6.38 -3.75 1.07
C PHE A 111 -5.19 -2.81 1.04
N SER A 112 -4.06 -3.25 1.55
CA SER A 112 -2.85 -2.43 1.62
C SER A 112 -1.58 -3.23 1.34
N CYS A 113 -0.65 -2.59 0.64
CA CYS A 113 0.73 -3.02 0.50
C CYS A 113 1.61 -1.90 1.08
N PRO A 114 1.88 -1.91 2.39
CA PRO A 114 2.61 -0.82 3.05
C PRO A 114 4.08 -0.77 2.61
N PRO A 115 4.81 0.33 2.88
CA PRO A 115 6.25 0.40 2.67
C PRO A 115 7.01 -0.74 3.36
N TYR A 116 8.20 -1.04 2.84
CA TYR A 116 9.07 -2.14 3.30
C TYR A 116 10.33 -1.61 4.00
N PHE A 117 10.16 -0.74 4.99
CA PHE A 117 11.22 -0.08 5.74
C PHE A 117 12.21 0.63 4.80
N ASP A 118 13.52 0.31 4.89
CA ASP A 118 14.59 0.93 4.13
C ASP A 118 14.87 0.26 2.77
N LEU A 119 13.98 -0.64 2.31
CA LEU A 119 14.13 -1.32 1.02
C LEU A 119 13.89 -0.36 -0.16
N GLU A 120 12.88 0.49 -0.05
CA GLU A 120 12.52 1.53 -1.01
C GLU A 120 12.19 2.82 -0.26
N VAL A 121 12.91 3.90 -0.54
CA VAL A 121 12.62 5.23 0.05
C VAL A 121 11.75 6.01 -0.92
N TYR A 122 10.54 6.36 -0.49
CA TYR A 122 9.55 7.00 -1.35
C TYR A 122 9.63 8.53 -1.32
N SER A 123 10.02 9.12 -0.20
CA SER A 123 10.18 10.57 -0.06
C SER A 123 11.13 10.94 1.08
N ASP A 124 11.52 12.23 1.13
CA ASP A 124 12.32 12.80 2.24
C ASP A 124 11.42 13.36 3.36
N LEU A 125 10.12 13.07 3.34
CA LEU A 125 9.20 13.58 4.35
C LEU A 125 9.45 12.87 5.69
N PRO A 126 9.44 13.61 6.82
CA PRO A 126 9.74 13.03 8.14
C PRO A 126 8.67 12.04 8.63
N ASN A 127 7.48 12.08 8.04
CA ASN A 127 6.37 11.16 8.32
C ASN A 127 6.23 10.03 7.29
N ASP A 128 7.17 9.92 6.34
CA ASP A 128 7.24 8.76 5.45
C ASP A 128 7.78 7.56 6.22
N ALA A 129 7.01 6.46 6.23
CA ALA A 129 7.40 5.24 6.92
C ALA A 129 8.72 4.67 6.38
N SER A 130 8.99 4.82 5.07
CA SER A 130 10.22 4.34 4.43
C SER A 130 11.46 5.20 4.74
N ASN A 131 11.28 6.38 5.34
CA ASN A 131 12.34 7.34 5.65
C ASN A 131 12.60 7.45 7.17
N GLN A 132 12.41 6.36 7.91
CA GLN A 132 12.63 6.35 9.35
C GLN A 132 14.04 5.85 9.69
N ASP A 133 14.62 6.40 10.75
CA ASP A 133 15.98 6.05 11.21
C ASP A 133 16.05 4.67 11.87
N SER A 134 14.93 4.17 12.41
CA SER A 134 14.85 2.88 13.10
C SER A 134 13.67 2.04 12.60
N TYR A 135 13.84 0.71 12.71
CA TYR A 135 12.77 -0.24 12.40
C TYR A 135 11.58 -0.07 13.36
N GLU A 136 11.84 0.29 14.61
CA GLU A 136 10.83 0.53 15.63
C GLU A 136 9.95 1.73 15.27
N ASP A 137 10.54 2.83 14.79
CA ASP A 137 9.80 4.02 14.35
C ASP A 137 8.97 3.72 13.09
N PHE A 138 9.53 2.95 12.16
CA PHE A 138 8.82 2.45 10.98
C PHE A 138 7.57 1.64 11.38
N ILE A 139 7.72 0.61 12.25
CA ILE A 139 6.61 -0.22 12.71
C ILE A 139 5.57 0.60 13.47
N LYS A 140 6.01 1.59 14.25
CA LYS A 140 5.08 2.50 14.95
C LYS A 140 4.19 3.27 13.99
N ILE A 141 4.70 3.76 12.88
CA ILE A 141 3.88 4.44 11.86
C ILE A 141 2.85 3.47 11.27
N LEU A 142 3.24 2.24 10.95
CA LEU A 142 2.32 1.23 10.44
C LEU A 142 1.25 0.84 11.47
N ASP A 143 1.63 0.69 12.73
CA ASP A 143 0.70 0.39 13.83
C ASP A 143 -0.36 1.49 13.98
N ASP A 144 0.07 2.75 14.05
CA ASP A 144 -0.82 3.90 14.18
C ASP A 144 -1.78 4.00 12.97
N ALA A 145 -1.28 3.80 11.74
CA ALA A 145 -2.08 3.88 10.52
C ALA A 145 -3.08 2.71 10.40
N PHE A 146 -2.63 1.47 10.62
CA PHE A 146 -3.53 0.32 10.56
C PHE A 146 -4.55 0.31 11.71
N THR A 147 -4.18 0.77 12.91
CA THR A 147 -5.14 0.94 14.01
C THR A 147 -6.25 1.93 13.63
N ALA A 148 -5.90 3.07 13.03
CA ALA A 148 -6.88 4.02 12.52
C ALA A 148 -7.74 3.42 11.39
N ALA A 149 -7.10 2.67 10.46
CA ALA A 149 -7.78 2.03 9.34
C ALA A 149 -8.78 0.95 9.80
N ILE A 150 -8.42 0.13 10.79
CA ILE A 150 -9.34 -0.88 11.38
C ILE A 150 -10.61 -0.20 11.89
N GLY A 151 -10.50 0.98 12.50
CA GLY A 151 -11.67 1.75 12.96
C GLY A 151 -12.62 2.19 11.83
N CYS A 152 -12.16 2.23 10.58
CA CYS A 152 -12.98 2.54 9.41
C CYS A 152 -13.72 1.31 8.85
N LEU A 153 -13.27 0.08 9.17
CA LEU A 153 -13.89 -1.16 8.72
C LEU A 153 -15.19 -1.44 9.47
N LYS A 154 -16.19 -1.92 8.76
CA LYS A 154 -17.39 -2.51 9.36
C LYS A 154 -17.04 -3.82 10.04
N ASN A 155 -17.85 -4.21 11.01
CA ASN A 155 -17.76 -5.54 11.63
C ASN A 155 -17.91 -6.65 10.58
N ASN A 156 -17.20 -7.77 10.78
CA ASN A 156 -17.19 -8.92 9.88
C ASN A 156 -16.76 -8.58 8.44
N ARG A 157 -15.74 -7.75 8.30
CA ARG A 157 -15.08 -7.39 7.02
C ARG A 157 -13.61 -7.75 7.06
N PHE A 158 -12.98 -7.75 5.91
CA PHE A 158 -11.59 -8.17 5.77
C PHE A 158 -10.64 -6.98 5.70
N ALA A 159 -9.52 -7.12 6.42
CA ALA A 159 -8.30 -6.39 6.17
C ALA A 159 -7.31 -7.37 5.51
N VAL A 160 -6.90 -7.05 4.30
CA VAL A 160 -5.91 -7.83 3.54
C VAL A 160 -4.65 -7.00 3.40
N VAL A 161 -3.53 -7.51 3.89
CA VAL A 161 -2.24 -6.82 3.82
C VAL A 161 -1.23 -7.70 3.11
N THR A 162 -0.63 -7.17 2.05
CA THR A 162 0.44 -7.85 1.31
C THR A 162 1.79 -7.39 1.84
N VAL A 163 2.53 -8.29 2.45
CA VAL A 163 3.88 -8.04 2.95
C VAL A 163 4.76 -9.26 2.70
N GLY A 164 6.06 -9.03 2.63
CA GLY A 164 7.08 -10.06 2.53
C GLY A 164 8.18 -9.85 3.56
N ASP A 165 9.04 -10.84 3.70
CA ASP A 165 10.18 -10.76 4.61
C ASP A 165 11.21 -9.73 4.12
N VAL A 166 11.69 -8.90 5.04
CA VAL A 166 12.75 -7.90 4.81
C VAL A 166 13.99 -8.29 5.59
N ARG A 167 15.18 -8.09 5.01
CA ARG A 167 16.48 -8.34 5.65
C ARG A 167 17.19 -7.04 5.97
N ASP A 168 17.89 -7.04 7.11
CA ASP A 168 18.81 -5.98 7.45
C ASP A 168 20.09 -6.05 6.57
N LYS A 169 21.00 -5.07 6.76
CA LYS A 169 22.27 -4.98 6.03
C LYS A 169 23.25 -6.15 6.31
N ASN A 170 23.01 -6.91 7.39
CA ASN A 170 23.79 -8.09 7.76
C ASN A 170 23.16 -9.39 7.23
N GLY A 171 21.98 -9.31 6.57
CA GLY A 171 21.26 -10.43 6.01
C GLY A 171 20.31 -11.13 6.98
N PHE A 172 20.09 -10.60 8.18
CA PHE A 172 19.12 -11.14 9.14
C PHE A 172 17.73 -10.59 8.82
N TYR A 173 16.70 -11.44 8.96
CA TYR A 173 15.33 -11.02 8.77
C TYR A 173 14.84 -10.15 9.93
N TYR A 174 14.17 -9.05 9.59
CA TYR A 174 13.25 -8.37 10.50
C TYR A 174 12.04 -9.27 10.77
N ARG A 175 11.33 -9.04 11.87
CA ARG A 175 10.06 -9.73 12.14
C ARG A 175 8.86 -9.13 11.40
N PHE A 176 9.06 -8.49 10.28
CA PHE A 176 8.07 -7.62 9.63
C PHE A 176 6.70 -8.28 9.42
N VAL A 177 6.66 -9.50 8.90
CA VAL A 177 5.41 -10.25 8.71
C VAL A 177 4.71 -10.54 10.04
N ASP A 178 5.45 -10.87 11.10
CA ASP A 178 4.89 -11.14 12.43
C ASP A 178 4.45 -9.85 13.13
N ASP A 179 5.21 -8.76 13.00
CA ASP A 179 4.85 -7.47 13.58
C ASP A 179 3.56 -6.92 12.94
N ILE A 180 3.37 -7.06 11.62
CA ILE A 180 2.09 -6.76 10.96
C ILE A 180 0.95 -7.63 11.53
N LYS A 181 1.14 -8.95 11.67
CA LYS A 181 0.12 -9.81 12.28
C LYS A 181 -0.22 -9.38 13.71
N ASP A 182 0.78 -8.96 14.49
CA ASP A 182 0.58 -8.55 15.88
C ASP A 182 -0.26 -7.25 15.97
N ILE A 183 -0.15 -6.33 15.02
CA ILE A 183 -1.02 -5.14 14.89
C ILE A 183 -2.49 -5.56 14.77
N PHE A 184 -2.81 -6.57 13.97
CA PHE A 184 -4.19 -7.01 13.69
C PHE A 184 -4.75 -8.02 14.72
N LYS A 185 -3.98 -8.42 15.74
CA LYS A 185 -4.44 -9.34 16.81
C LYS A 185 -5.04 -8.64 18.04
N ARG A 186 -5.06 -7.33 18.07
CA ARG A 186 -5.52 -6.52 19.22
C ARG A 186 -7.04 -6.40 19.30
#